data_4e96636789a4a5213bf700fa6842adc6
#
_entry.id   4e96636789a4a5213bf700fa6842adc6
#
_cell.length_a   1.000
_cell.length_b   1.000
_cell.length_c   1.000
_cell.angle_alpha   90.00
_cell.angle_beta   90.00
_cell.angle_gamma   90.00
#
_symmetry.space_group_name_H-M   'P 1'
#
loop_
_entity.id
_entity.type
_entity.pdbx_description
1 polymer ?
#
loop_
_entity_poly.entity_id
_entity_poly.type
_entity_poly.pdbx_seq_one_letter_code
_entity_poly.pdbx_strand_id
1 'polypeptide(L)'
;MQILELVLYGYNQKVRHLPFKLGQVNIITGRSKSGKSAVGDIIDYCLGGNSCNIADGVVRENVAWYGLLLQFKKERVFVARKNPDKGQQTTTTCYIEVGASLEVPEQCNFSPNTNVSGIEEALTRRIGISENLNTPPEGQSRLPLAANIRHSLYYLSLIHI
;
A
#
# COMPACT_ATOMS: atom_id res chain seq x y z
N MET A 1 -13.29 1.03 3.80
CA MET A 1 -12.08 0.22 3.63
C MET A 1 -11.38 0.08 4.98
N GLN A 2 -10.84 -1.08 5.28
CA GLN A 2 -9.99 -1.33 6.47
C GLN A 2 -8.81 -2.21 6.05
N ILE A 3 -7.66 -2.03 6.69
CA ILE A 3 -6.50 -2.88 6.47
C ILE A 3 -6.65 -4.12 7.35
N LEU A 4 -6.61 -5.31 6.76
CA LEU A 4 -6.61 -6.57 7.47
C LEU A 4 -5.20 -7.00 7.84
N GLU A 5 -4.28 -6.87 6.89
CA GLU A 5 -2.94 -7.38 7.08
C GLU A 5 -1.94 -6.71 6.15
N LEU A 6 -0.75 -6.42 6.66
CA LEU A 6 0.42 -6.03 5.90
C LEU A 6 1.39 -7.20 5.87
N VAL A 7 1.93 -7.51 4.69
CA VAL A 7 2.77 -8.68 4.48
C VAL A 7 4.06 -8.30 3.78
N LEU A 8 5.15 -8.86 4.25
CA LEU A 8 6.47 -8.70 3.65
C LEU A 8 6.95 -10.06 3.12
N TYR A 9 7.19 -10.13 1.83
CA TYR A 9 7.74 -11.31 1.17
C TYR A 9 9.23 -11.11 0.93
N GLY A 10 10.05 -11.92 1.60
CA GLY A 10 11.50 -11.83 1.48
C GLY A 10 12.05 -12.56 0.25
N TYR A 11 13.21 -12.14 -0.23
CA TYR A 11 13.96 -12.83 -1.29
C TYR A 11 14.29 -14.30 -0.92
N ASN A 12 14.37 -14.60 0.37
CA ASN A 12 14.60 -15.95 0.91
C ASN A 12 13.31 -16.74 1.11
N GLN A 13 12.22 -16.35 0.48
CA GLN A 13 10.88 -16.94 0.59
C GLN A 13 10.27 -16.89 2.00
N LYS A 14 10.88 -16.22 2.95
CA LYS A 14 10.26 -15.98 4.26
C LYS A 14 9.18 -14.92 4.15
N VAL A 15 8.05 -15.19 4.77
CA VAL A 15 6.92 -14.26 4.84
C VAL A 15 6.79 -13.73 6.26
N ARG A 16 6.55 -12.44 6.38
CA ARG A 16 6.28 -11.75 7.65
C ARG A 16 4.90 -11.13 7.58
N HIS A 17 4.10 -11.39 8.59
CA HIS A 17 2.72 -10.97 8.71
C HIS A 17 2.56 -9.94 9.81
N LEU A 18 1.83 -8.87 9.53
CA LEU A 18 1.40 -7.87 10.50
C LEU A 18 -0.12 -7.72 10.39
N PRO A 19 -0.88 -8.51 11.17
CA PRO A 19 -2.34 -8.44 11.16
C PRO A 19 -2.84 -7.23 11.92
N PHE A 20 -4.00 -6.68 11.48
CA PHE A 20 -4.73 -5.59 12.13
C PHE A 20 -6.11 -6.06 12.55
N LYS A 21 -6.55 -5.61 13.71
CA LYS A 21 -7.89 -5.90 14.22
C LYS A 21 -8.90 -4.92 13.62
N LEU A 22 -9.91 -5.43 12.95
CA LEU A 22 -10.97 -4.62 12.37
C LEU A 22 -11.80 -3.91 13.42
N GLY A 23 -12.22 -2.69 13.12
CA GLY A 23 -13.10 -1.90 14.00
C GLY A 23 -12.46 -1.46 15.33
N GLN A 24 -11.15 -1.60 15.47
CA GLN A 24 -10.41 -1.25 16.67
C GLN A 24 -9.23 -0.34 16.34
N VAL A 25 -8.75 0.38 17.36
CA VAL A 25 -7.48 1.10 17.28
C VAL A 25 -6.34 0.09 17.35
N ASN A 26 -5.45 0.11 16.37
CA ASN A 26 -4.26 -0.73 16.34
C ASN A 26 -3.05 0.12 16.68
N ILE A 27 -2.37 -0.20 17.76
CA ILE A 27 -1.19 0.54 18.26
C ILE A 27 0.06 -0.30 17.99
N ILE A 28 0.98 0.22 17.17
CA ILE A 28 2.24 -0.43 16.85
C ILE A 28 3.32 0.17 17.75
N THR A 29 3.83 -0.65 18.66
CA THR A 29 4.91 -0.27 19.59
C THR A 29 6.18 -1.03 19.30
N GLY A 30 7.30 -0.54 19.78
CA GLY A 30 8.60 -1.22 19.64
C GLY A 30 9.76 -0.28 19.90
N ARG A 31 10.96 -0.83 19.97
CA ARG A 31 12.21 -0.07 20.19
C ARG A 31 12.45 0.93 19.05
N SER A 32 13.24 1.95 19.32
CA SER A 32 13.72 2.85 18.25
C SER A 32 14.42 2.04 17.16
N LYS A 33 14.30 2.48 15.90
CA LYS A 33 14.87 1.81 14.72
C LYS A 33 14.30 0.39 14.43
N SER A 34 13.14 0.02 14.99
CA SER A 34 12.51 -1.30 14.76
C SER A 34 11.62 -1.36 13.50
N GLY A 35 11.62 -0.33 12.65
CA GLY A 35 10.84 -0.31 11.41
C GLY A 35 9.37 0.14 11.56
N LYS A 36 8.97 0.70 12.72
CA LYS A 36 7.59 1.19 12.91
C LYS A 36 7.15 2.21 11.86
N SER A 37 8.01 3.17 11.55
CA SER A 37 7.74 4.21 10.54
C SER A 37 7.58 3.61 9.14
N ALA A 38 8.29 2.53 8.84
CA ALA A 38 8.18 1.86 7.55
C ALA A 38 6.78 1.29 7.29
N VAL A 39 5.97 1.02 8.32
CA VAL A 39 4.61 0.52 8.14
C VAL A 39 3.75 1.51 7.36
N GLY A 40 3.81 2.80 7.71
CA GLY A 40 3.09 3.86 6.98
C GLY A 40 3.57 3.99 5.54
N ASP A 41 4.90 3.99 5.34
CA ASP A 41 5.51 4.08 4.02
C ASP A 41 5.15 2.88 3.13
N ILE A 42 5.10 1.67 3.69
CA ILE A 42 4.69 0.45 2.98
C ILE A 42 3.21 0.53 2.58
N ILE A 43 2.35 1.00 3.48
CA ILE A 43 0.93 1.18 3.18
C ILE A 43 0.75 2.19 2.05
N ASP A 44 1.37 3.37 2.13
CA ASP A 44 1.32 4.37 1.06
C ASP A 44 1.81 3.78 -0.27
N TYR A 45 2.93 3.08 -0.24
CA TYR A 45 3.51 2.45 -1.42
C TYR A 45 2.56 1.44 -2.06
N CYS A 46 1.92 0.56 -1.28
CA CYS A 46 0.96 -0.42 -1.77
C CYS A 46 -0.35 0.22 -2.27
N LEU A 47 -0.75 1.37 -1.74
CA LEU A 47 -1.94 2.11 -2.18
C LEU A 47 -1.71 2.99 -3.42
N GLY A 48 -0.55 2.91 -4.04
CA GLY A 48 -0.24 3.64 -5.26
C GLY A 48 0.72 4.81 -5.08
N GLY A 49 1.48 4.87 -3.97
CA GLY A 49 2.51 5.88 -3.74
C GLY A 49 3.50 6.00 -4.89
N ASN A 50 3.84 7.22 -5.31
CA ASN A 50 4.73 7.46 -6.44
C ASN A 50 6.17 6.98 -6.20
N SER A 51 6.60 7.01 -4.93
CA SER A 51 7.94 6.63 -4.51
C SER A 51 7.90 5.66 -3.36
N CYS A 52 8.88 4.78 -3.31
CA CYS A 52 9.12 3.91 -2.17
C CYS A 52 9.93 4.69 -1.13
N ASN A 53 9.25 5.30 -0.17
CA ASN A 53 9.86 6.09 0.90
C ASN A 53 10.38 5.23 2.06
N ILE A 54 10.31 3.91 1.93
CA ILE A 54 10.84 2.97 2.92
C ILE A 54 12.35 3.19 3.03
N ALA A 55 12.80 3.53 4.23
CA ALA A 55 14.21 3.82 4.48
C ALA A 55 15.12 2.65 4.10
N ASP A 56 16.28 2.96 3.58
CA ASP A 56 17.33 1.98 3.31
C ASP A 56 17.70 1.22 4.59
N GLY A 57 17.96 -0.08 4.46
CA GLY A 57 18.29 -0.98 5.55
C GLY A 57 17.56 -2.32 5.46
N VAL A 58 17.46 -3.01 6.59
CA VAL A 58 17.05 -4.41 6.66
C VAL A 58 15.74 -4.71 5.89
N VAL A 59 14.74 -3.83 5.97
CA VAL A 59 13.47 -4.05 5.26
C VAL A 59 13.70 -3.94 3.75
N ARG A 60 14.31 -2.85 3.31
CA ARG A 60 14.54 -2.56 1.90
C ARG A 60 15.43 -3.60 1.22
N GLU A 61 16.42 -4.12 1.93
CA GLU A 61 17.41 -5.07 1.41
C GLU A 61 16.91 -6.52 1.34
N ASN A 62 15.96 -6.90 2.21
CA ASN A 62 15.55 -8.30 2.35
C ASN A 62 14.15 -8.59 1.81
N VAL A 63 13.35 -7.57 1.52
CA VAL A 63 11.97 -7.73 1.04
C VAL A 63 11.94 -7.66 -0.49
N ALA A 64 11.32 -8.64 -1.12
CA ALA A 64 11.10 -8.69 -2.57
C ALA A 64 9.76 -8.02 -2.96
N TRP A 65 8.72 -8.26 -2.16
CA TRP A 65 7.39 -7.68 -2.39
C TRP A 65 6.76 -7.21 -1.08
N TYR A 66 6.05 -6.10 -1.17
CA TYR A 66 5.17 -5.57 -0.13
C TYR A 66 3.74 -5.91 -0.47
N GLY A 67 3.02 -6.51 0.47
CA GLY A 67 1.63 -6.92 0.29
C GLY A 67 0.71 -6.26 1.30
N LEU A 68 -0.53 -6.00 0.90
CA LEU A 68 -1.56 -5.41 1.73
C LEU A 68 -2.91 -6.08 1.45
N LEU A 69 -3.51 -6.67 2.47
CA LEU A 69 -4.85 -7.22 2.40
C LEU A 69 -5.84 -6.20 2.97
N LEU A 70 -6.82 -5.85 2.16
CA LEU A 70 -7.82 -4.82 2.44
C LEU A 70 -9.22 -5.44 2.53
N GLN A 71 -10.00 -5.04 3.52
CA GLN A 71 -11.43 -5.36 3.65
C GLN A 71 -12.29 -4.21 3.12
N PHE A 72 -13.12 -4.52 2.16
CA PHE A 72 -14.25 -3.69 1.73
C PHE A 72 -15.57 -4.29 2.25
N LYS A 73 -16.70 -3.65 1.98
CA LYS A 73 -18.00 -4.07 2.53
C LYS A 73 -18.35 -5.54 2.22
N LYS A 74 -18.09 -6.00 0.99
CA LYS A 74 -18.51 -7.34 0.51
C LYS A 74 -17.35 -8.17 -0.05
N GLU A 75 -16.17 -7.62 -0.13
CA GLU A 75 -15.02 -8.27 -0.76
C GLU A 75 -13.71 -7.89 -0.06
N ARG A 76 -12.71 -8.69 -0.29
CA ARG A 76 -11.32 -8.41 0.08
C ARG A 76 -10.51 -8.15 -1.17
N VAL A 77 -9.56 -7.29 -1.05
CA VAL A 77 -8.60 -6.99 -2.11
C VAL A 77 -7.20 -7.19 -1.55
N PHE A 78 -6.43 -8.04 -2.20
CA PHE A 78 -5.01 -8.16 -1.95
C PHE A 78 -4.26 -7.40 -3.02
N VAL A 79 -3.39 -6.50 -2.62
CA VAL A 79 -2.46 -5.80 -3.49
C VAL A 79 -1.05 -6.15 -3.10
N ALA A 80 -0.18 -6.39 -4.09
CA ALA A 80 1.24 -6.54 -3.85
C ALA A 80 2.03 -5.67 -4.83
N ARG A 81 3.11 -5.06 -4.35
CA ARG A 81 3.99 -4.24 -5.15
C ARG A 81 5.44 -4.67 -4.94
N LYS A 82 6.14 -4.87 -6.06
CA LYS A 82 7.54 -5.27 -6.02
C LYS A 82 8.38 -4.18 -5.36
N ASN A 83 9.36 -4.58 -4.57
CA ASN A 83 10.38 -3.67 -4.08
C ASN A 83 11.18 -3.13 -5.28
N PRO A 84 11.40 -1.82 -5.41
CA PRO A 84 12.22 -1.28 -6.49
C PRO A 84 13.63 -1.85 -6.45
N ASP A 85 14.22 -2.03 -7.60
CA ASP A 85 15.60 -2.49 -7.71
C ASP A 85 16.57 -1.46 -7.11
N LYS A 86 17.77 -1.91 -6.76
CA LYS A 86 18.78 -1.07 -6.11
C LYS A 86 19.06 0.20 -6.94
N GLY A 87 18.96 1.35 -6.30
CA GLY A 87 19.13 2.65 -6.95
C GLY A 87 17.87 3.23 -7.59
N GLN A 88 16.77 2.48 -7.62
CA GLN A 88 15.47 2.97 -8.07
C GLN A 88 14.57 3.34 -6.89
N GLN A 89 13.76 4.37 -7.08
CA GLN A 89 12.83 4.84 -6.05
C GLN A 89 11.40 4.31 -6.25
N THR A 90 11.10 3.67 -7.37
CA THR A 90 9.77 3.15 -7.67
C THR A 90 9.83 1.99 -8.65
N THR A 91 8.74 1.23 -8.71
CA THR A 91 8.49 0.24 -9.78
C THR A 91 7.01 0.25 -10.15
N THR A 92 6.72 -0.08 -11.39
CA THR A 92 5.35 -0.26 -11.90
C THR A 92 4.84 -1.70 -11.76
N THR A 93 5.68 -2.60 -11.28
CA THR A 93 5.39 -4.03 -11.15
C THR A 93 4.46 -4.28 -9.97
N CYS A 94 3.20 -4.55 -10.25
CA CYS A 94 2.15 -4.68 -9.27
C CYS A 94 1.30 -5.93 -9.52
N TYR A 95 0.67 -6.41 -8.45
CA TYR A 95 -0.30 -7.50 -8.47
C TYR A 95 -1.54 -7.10 -7.68
N ILE A 96 -2.71 -7.43 -8.19
CA ILE A 96 -3.99 -7.24 -7.51
C ILE A 96 -4.85 -8.49 -7.65
N GLU A 97 -5.51 -8.87 -6.57
CA GLU A 97 -6.48 -9.97 -6.54
C GLU A 97 -7.70 -9.54 -5.73
N VAL A 98 -8.88 -9.97 -6.17
CA VAL A 98 -10.16 -9.62 -5.55
C VAL A 98 -10.97 -10.87 -5.31
N GLY A 99 -11.53 -11.01 -4.11
CA GLY A 99 -12.36 -12.15 -3.75
C GLY A 99 -13.19 -11.90 -2.50
N ALA A 100 -14.29 -12.63 -2.32
CA ALA A 100 -15.15 -12.46 -1.16
C ALA A 100 -14.48 -12.90 0.16
N SER A 101 -13.66 -13.96 0.10
CA SER A 101 -12.96 -14.56 1.25
C SER A 101 -11.47 -14.74 0.99
N LEU A 102 -10.90 -13.74 0.31
CA LEU A 102 -9.48 -13.78 -0.04
C LEU A 102 -8.62 -13.76 1.22
N GLU A 103 -7.58 -14.59 1.21
CA GLU A 103 -6.54 -14.63 2.23
C GLU A 103 -5.20 -14.20 1.63
N VAL A 104 -4.25 -13.90 2.50
CA VAL A 104 -2.90 -13.54 2.08
C VAL A 104 -2.23 -14.75 1.41
N PRO A 105 -1.67 -14.63 0.21
CA PRO A 105 -0.89 -15.69 -0.42
C PRO A 105 0.31 -16.11 0.44
N GLU A 106 0.47 -17.40 0.65
CA GLU A 106 1.58 -17.94 1.45
C GLU A 106 2.94 -17.83 0.78
N GLN A 107 2.96 -17.66 -0.54
CA GLN A 107 4.18 -17.61 -1.34
C GLN A 107 4.19 -16.41 -2.28
N CYS A 108 5.38 -15.93 -2.56
CA CYS A 108 5.63 -14.77 -3.42
C CYS A 108 5.71 -15.16 -4.91
N ASN A 109 4.73 -15.90 -5.41
CA ASN A 109 4.68 -16.30 -6.82
C ASN A 109 3.74 -15.39 -7.64
N PHE A 110 3.90 -14.06 -7.45
CA PHE A 110 3.03 -13.10 -8.13
C PHE A 110 3.39 -12.96 -9.60
N SER A 111 2.42 -13.23 -10.48
CA SER A 111 2.47 -12.80 -11.89
C SER A 111 1.91 -11.39 -11.96
N PRO A 112 2.71 -10.38 -12.25
CA PRO A 112 2.24 -9.00 -12.34
C PRO A 112 1.07 -8.88 -13.30
N ASN A 113 -0.05 -8.31 -12.85
CA ASN A 113 -1.29 -8.19 -13.63
C ASN A 113 -1.82 -6.77 -13.69
N THR A 114 -1.15 -5.82 -13.04
CA THR A 114 -1.53 -4.42 -13.01
C THR A 114 -0.32 -3.52 -12.80
N ASN A 115 -0.54 -2.22 -12.84
CA ASN A 115 0.42 -1.18 -12.53
C ASN A 115 -0.08 -0.27 -11.40
N VAL A 116 0.70 0.74 -11.04
CA VAL A 116 0.39 1.68 -9.95
C VAL A 116 -0.94 2.38 -10.15
N SER A 117 -1.17 2.91 -11.36
CA SER A 117 -2.43 3.61 -11.69
C SER A 117 -3.63 2.67 -11.65
N GLY A 118 -3.46 1.42 -12.07
CA GLY A 118 -4.50 0.40 -12.00
C GLY A 118 -4.89 0.05 -10.56
N ILE A 119 -3.92 -0.05 -9.64
CA ILE A 119 -4.21 -0.21 -8.21
C ILE A 119 -4.97 0.99 -7.68
N GLU A 120 -4.46 2.20 -7.93
CA GLU A 120 -5.06 3.44 -7.44
C GLU A 120 -6.51 3.57 -7.91
N GLU A 121 -6.77 3.35 -9.19
CA GLU A 121 -8.11 3.39 -9.78
C GLU A 121 -9.03 2.32 -9.19
N ALA A 122 -8.57 1.07 -9.15
CA ALA A 122 -9.34 -0.06 -8.64
C ALA A 122 -9.77 0.14 -7.17
N LEU A 123 -8.89 0.68 -6.34
CA LEU A 123 -9.17 0.95 -4.94
C LEU A 123 -10.04 2.20 -4.75
N THR A 124 -9.79 3.26 -5.53
CA THR A 124 -10.55 4.51 -5.48
C THR A 124 -12.03 4.29 -5.79
N ARG A 125 -12.33 3.50 -6.83
CA ARG A 125 -13.71 3.12 -7.16
C ARG A 125 -14.38 2.36 -6.03
N ARG A 126 -13.66 1.47 -5.33
CA ARG A 126 -14.20 0.63 -4.24
C ARG A 126 -14.53 1.40 -2.97
N ILE A 127 -13.87 2.51 -2.71
CA ILE A 127 -14.21 3.40 -1.59
C ILE A 127 -15.34 4.38 -1.93
N GLY A 128 -15.83 4.36 -3.18
CA GLY A 128 -16.95 5.18 -3.62
C GLY A 128 -16.56 6.61 -4.01
N ILE A 129 -15.29 6.88 -4.27
CA ILE A 129 -14.87 8.15 -4.87
C ILE A 129 -15.15 8.04 -6.37
N SER A 130 -16.12 8.83 -6.85
CA SER A 130 -16.39 8.97 -8.28
C SER A 130 -15.28 9.77 -8.96
N GLU A 131 -15.23 9.69 -10.28
CA GLU A 131 -14.32 10.53 -11.07
C GLU A 131 -14.58 12.01 -10.74
N ASN A 132 -13.54 12.64 -10.22
CA ASN A 132 -13.57 14.04 -9.86
C ASN A 132 -12.23 14.65 -10.28
N LEU A 133 -12.28 15.53 -11.25
CA LEU A 133 -11.12 16.27 -11.71
C LEU A 133 -11.34 17.74 -11.38
N ASN A 134 -10.60 18.25 -10.41
CA ASN A 134 -10.58 19.68 -10.13
C ASN A 134 -9.55 20.35 -11.06
N THR A 135 -10.04 20.94 -12.13
CA THR A 135 -9.23 21.74 -13.06
C THR A 135 -9.01 23.12 -12.48
N PRO A 136 -7.76 23.58 -12.35
CA PRO A 136 -7.49 24.96 -11.91
C PRO A 136 -8.10 25.98 -12.88
N PRO A 137 -8.50 27.16 -12.40
CA PRO A 137 -8.90 28.27 -13.27
C PRO A 137 -7.80 28.64 -14.29
N GLU A 138 -8.20 29.21 -15.41
CA GLU A 138 -7.26 29.72 -16.43
C GLU A 138 -6.23 30.67 -15.81
N GLY A 139 -4.97 30.49 -16.16
CA GLY A 139 -3.84 31.27 -15.65
C GLY A 139 -3.17 30.74 -14.39
N GLN A 140 -3.63 29.62 -13.82
CA GLN A 140 -2.94 28.94 -12.73
C GLN A 140 -2.12 27.75 -13.26
N SER A 141 -0.85 27.67 -12.85
CA SER A 141 0.08 26.60 -13.26
C SER A 141 -0.06 25.31 -12.46
N ARG A 142 -1.11 25.15 -11.63
CA ARG A 142 -1.37 23.92 -10.90
C ARG A 142 -1.87 22.83 -11.82
N LEU A 143 -1.34 21.61 -11.64
CA LEU A 143 -1.91 20.44 -12.31
C LEU A 143 -3.31 20.15 -11.76
N PRO A 144 -4.22 19.61 -12.61
CA PRO A 144 -5.50 19.10 -12.16
C PRO A 144 -5.32 18.06 -11.05
N LEU A 145 -6.13 18.16 -9.98
CA LEU A 145 -6.09 17.24 -8.87
C LEU A 145 -7.38 16.41 -8.84
N ALA A 146 -7.22 15.08 -8.75
CA ALA A 146 -8.31 14.17 -8.49
C ALA A 146 -8.17 13.58 -7.08
N ALA A 147 -9.28 13.50 -6.34
CA ALA A 147 -9.29 12.75 -5.10
C ALA A 147 -9.18 11.25 -5.40
N ASN A 148 -8.35 10.54 -4.65
CA ASN A 148 -8.10 9.12 -4.82
C ASN A 148 -7.89 8.42 -3.48
N ILE A 149 -7.65 7.10 -3.51
CA ILE A 149 -7.45 6.26 -2.33
C ILE A 149 -6.35 6.80 -1.40
N ARG A 150 -5.31 7.42 -1.91
CA ARG A 150 -4.18 7.91 -1.12
C ARG A 150 -4.57 9.01 -0.14
N HIS A 151 -5.62 9.78 -0.43
CA HIS A 151 -6.14 10.78 0.51
C HIS A 151 -6.67 10.15 1.81
N SER A 152 -6.99 8.84 1.81
CA SER A 152 -7.35 8.12 3.03
C SER A 152 -6.19 8.02 4.04
N LEU A 153 -4.94 8.15 3.57
CA LEU A 153 -3.75 8.12 4.43
C LEU A 153 -3.66 9.29 5.41
N TYR A 154 -4.31 10.43 5.12
CA TYR A 154 -4.39 11.55 6.06
C TYR A 154 -5.08 11.20 7.39
N TYR A 155 -5.83 10.11 7.43
CA TYR A 155 -6.46 9.59 8.65
C TYR A 155 -5.56 8.60 9.42
N LEU A 156 -4.40 8.23 8.88
CA LEU A 156 -3.39 7.46 9.59
C LEU A 156 -2.55 8.44 10.42
N SER A 157 -2.77 8.46 11.73
CA SER A 157 -1.95 9.26 12.64
C SER A 157 -0.68 8.51 13.02
N LEU A 158 0.47 9.04 12.64
CA LEU A 158 1.79 8.60 13.10
C LEU A 158 2.22 9.47 14.27
N ILE A 159 2.05 8.97 15.49
CA ILE A 159 2.52 9.65 16.69
C ILE A 159 3.92 9.12 17.02
N HIS A 160 4.91 9.97 16.93
CA HIS A 160 6.24 9.71 17.48
C HIS A 160 6.23 10.10 18.95
N ILE A 161 6.29 9.09 19.82
CA ILE A 161 6.50 9.26 21.26
C ILE A 161 8.00 9.06 21.54
#